data_7a8452dbb2a13cbf8c1ca3c2f2bd0f59
#
_entry.id   7a8452dbb2a13cbf8c1ca3c2f2bd0f59
#
_cell.length_a   1.000
_cell.length_b   1.000
_cell.length_c   1.000
_cell.angle_alpha   90.00
_cell.angle_beta   90.00
_cell.angle_gamma   90.00
#
_symmetry.space_group_name_H-M   'P 1'
#
loop_
_entity.id
_entity.type
_entity.pdbx_description
1 polymer ?
#
loop_
_entity_poly.entity_id
_entity_poly.type
_entity_poly.pdbx_seq_one_letter_code
_entity_poly.pdbx_strand_id
1 'polypeptide(L)'
;FPPESRVRIANKKISKAFGGSTQLSILVEGDIFDPNILNNIELLTKHVKNKYSIVTKSYSIVDVIKKMHSGFNGGDPNLEVIPEDRDLISQYMFLYSIAGDGDEFDVLLDDIEDPSHTQILLRMEEVRTSTIADIVDDTEQFIQANFYDDAPMELTGGAALLGVLSRMIVNGQLLSLLVSVLIIFIIMAIVFRSFVGGLFATLP
;
A
#
# COMPACT_ATOMS: atom_id res chain seq x y z
N PHE A 1 22.23 1.70 1.64
CA PHE A 1 23.21 0.94 2.44
C PHE A 1 24.18 0.20 1.52
N PRO A 2 25.50 0.08 1.89
CA PRO A 2 26.44 -0.74 1.13
C PRO A 2 25.96 -2.19 0.97
N PRO A 3 26.31 -2.87 -0.15
CA PRO A 3 25.83 -4.24 -0.43
C PRO A 3 26.14 -5.25 0.67
N GLU A 4 27.24 -5.06 1.40
CA GLU A 4 27.74 -5.95 2.45
C GLU A 4 27.35 -5.54 3.87
N SER A 5 26.46 -4.55 4.03
CA SER A 5 26.03 -4.12 5.36
C SER A 5 25.22 -5.22 6.05
N ARG A 6 25.41 -5.38 7.37
CA ARG A 6 24.66 -6.37 8.19
C ARG A 6 23.14 -6.18 8.06
N VAL A 7 22.68 -4.93 7.95
CA VAL A 7 21.28 -4.58 7.78
C VAL A 7 20.74 -5.13 6.46
N ARG A 8 21.47 -4.94 5.34
CA ARG A 8 21.04 -5.45 4.04
C ARG A 8 21.02 -6.99 3.98
N ILE A 9 22.01 -7.63 4.60
CA ILE A 9 22.04 -9.08 4.70
C ILE A 9 20.84 -9.60 5.53
N ALA A 10 20.54 -8.96 6.65
CA ALA A 10 19.40 -9.30 7.49
C ALA A 10 18.08 -9.10 6.73
N ASN A 11 17.88 -7.95 6.08
CA ASN A 11 16.70 -7.67 5.26
C ASN A 11 16.50 -8.70 4.15
N LYS A 12 17.58 -9.10 3.46
CA LYS A 12 17.52 -10.13 2.41
C LYS A 12 17.08 -11.50 2.97
N LYS A 13 17.53 -11.85 4.18
CA LYS A 13 17.11 -13.09 4.85
C LYS A 13 15.64 -13.02 5.24
N ILE A 14 15.19 -11.90 5.82
CA ILE A 14 13.80 -11.66 6.18
C ILE A 14 12.93 -11.71 4.93
N SER A 15 13.31 -10.99 3.88
CA SER A 15 12.57 -10.96 2.62
C SER A 15 12.40 -12.36 2.03
N LYS A 16 13.45 -13.18 2.04
CA LYS A 16 13.39 -14.56 1.54
C LYS A 16 12.52 -15.47 2.42
N ALA A 17 12.55 -15.29 3.74
CA ALA A 17 11.82 -16.16 4.67
C ALA A 17 10.33 -15.80 4.75
N PHE A 18 10.01 -14.50 4.73
CA PHE A 18 8.66 -13.98 4.99
C PHE A 18 7.96 -13.41 3.75
N GLY A 19 8.61 -13.41 2.59
CA GLY A 19 8.04 -12.92 1.32
C GLY A 19 8.11 -11.39 1.21
N GLY A 20 9.06 -10.74 1.88
CA GLY A 20 9.27 -9.29 1.80
C GLY A 20 9.64 -8.68 3.14
N SER A 21 10.39 -7.59 3.11
CA SER A 21 10.77 -6.81 4.29
C SER A 21 10.02 -5.48 4.39
N THR A 22 9.33 -5.09 3.33
CA THR A 22 8.56 -3.85 3.28
C THR A 22 7.07 -4.19 3.24
N GLN A 23 6.28 -3.51 4.06
CA GLN A 23 4.83 -3.72 4.15
C GLN A 23 4.10 -2.43 3.79
N LEU A 24 3.13 -2.54 2.91
CA LEU A 24 2.09 -1.56 2.64
C LEU A 24 0.79 -2.09 3.25
N SER A 25 0.14 -1.28 4.05
CA SER A 25 -1.18 -1.56 4.60
C SER A 25 -2.21 -0.64 3.95
N ILE A 26 -3.40 -1.16 3.69
CA ILE A 26 -4.53 -0.37 3.19
C ILE A 26 -5.67 -0.58 4.18
N LEU A 27 -6.07 0.50 4.82
CA LEU A 27 -7.25 0.51 5.70
C LEU A 27 -8.50 0.60 4.82
N VAL A 28 -9.49 -0.21 5.12
CA VAL A 28 -10.81 -0.21 4.45
C VAL A 28 -11.86 0.00 5.52
N GLU A 29 -12.73 0.98 5.32
CA GLU A 29 -13.85 1.31 6.22
C GLU A 29 -15.18 0.90 5.58
N GLY A 30 -16.10 0.36 6.38
CA GLY A 30 -17.45 0.01 5.96
C GLY A 30 -17.98 -1.28 6.60
N ASP A 31 -19.11 -1.80 6.08
CA ASP A 31 -19.63 -3.10 6.49
C ASP A 31 -18.76 -4.24 5.91
N ILE A 32 -17.85 -4.74 6.72
CA ILE A 32 -16.87 -5.74 6.28
C ILE A 32 -17.50 -7.08 5.91
N PHE A 33 -18.76 -7.30 6.26
CA PHE A 33 -19.51 -8.48 5.85
C PHE A 33 -20.25 -8.29 4.51
N ASP A 34 -20.27 -7.06 3.96
CA ASP A 34 -20.86 -6.82 2.63
C ASP A 34 -19.98 -7.47 1.53
N PRO A 35 -20.55 -8.39 0.72
CA PRO A 35 -19.84 -9.00 -0.39
C PRO A 35 -19.28 -7.99 -1.40
N ASN A 36 -19.88 -6.82 -1.57
CA ASN A 36 -19.39 -5.78 -2.48
C ASN A 36 -18.05 -5.21 -1.97
N ILE A 37 -17.94 -4.91 -0.68
CA ILE A 37 -16.69 -4.42 -0.06
C ILE A 37 -15.60 -5.48 -0.17
N LEU A 38 -15.93 -6.75 0.10
CA LEU A 38 -14.97 -7.85 -0.05
C LEU A 38 -14.49 -8.03 -1.50
N ASN A 39 -15.38 -7.88 -2.48
CA ASN A 39 -15.02 -7.90 -3.89
C ASN A 39 -14.12 -6.72 -4.28
N ASN A 40 -14.37 -5.53 -3.73
CA ASN A 40 -13.51 -4.37 -3.94
C ASN A 40 -12.11 -4.58 -3.37
N ILE A 41 -11.99 -5.19 -2.18
CA ILE A 41 -10.71 -5.60 -1.58
C ILE A 41 -9.98 -6.59 -2.49
N GLU A 42 -10.69 -7.60 -3.00
CA GLU A 42 -10.10 -8.61 -3.90
C GLU A 42 -9.63 -7.97 -5.21
N LEU A 43 -10.43 -7.09 -5.80
CA LEU A 43 -10.09 -6.38 -7.04
C LEU A 43 -8.84 -5.51 -6.88
N LEU A 44 -8.77 -4.73 -5.81
CA LEU A 44 -7.59 -3.92 -5.48
C LEU A 44 -6.35 -4.78 -5.29
N THR A 45 -6.47 -5.85 -4.51
CA THR A 45 -5.36 -6.77 -4.25
C THR A 45 -4.85 -7.41 -5.54
N LYS A 46 -5.75 -7.85 -6.42
CA LYS A 46 -5.40 -8.40 -7.75
C LYS A 46 -4.74 -7.36 -8.64
N HIS A 47 -5.24 -6.12 -8.66
CA HIS A 47 -4.65 -5.03 -9.44
C HIS A 47 -3.18 -4.84 -9.05
N VAL A 48 -2.90 -4.62 -7.77
CA VAL A 48 -1.55 -4.36 -7.29
C VAL A 48 -0.61 -5.55 -7.53
N LYS A 49 -1.05 -6.78 -7.26
CA LYS A 49 -0.23 -7.99 -7.48
C LYS A 49 0.08 -8.26 -8.94
N ASN A 50 -0.87 -8.03 -9.83
CA ASN A 50 -0.67 -8.27 -11.27
C ASN A 50 0.24 -7.22 -11.90
N LYS A 51 0.15 -5.97 -11.42
CA LYS A 51 0.95 -4.86 -11.95
C LYS A 51 2.38 -4.87 -11.42
N TYR A 52 2.56 -5.26 -10.15
CA TYR A 52 3.84 -5.17 -9.45
C TYR A 52 4.32 -6.54 -8.96
N SER A 53 5.18 -7.19 -9.73
CA SER A 53 5.75 -8.50 -9.40
C SER A 53 6.58 -8.53 -8.10
N ILE A 54 6.98 -7.35 -7.59
CA ILE A 54 7.67 -7.20 -6.31
C ILE A 54 6.74 -7.37 -5.10
N VAL A 55 5.42 -7.28 -5.30
CA VAL A 55 4.42 -7.59 -4.26
C VAL A 55 4.26 -9.10 -4.22
N THR A 56 4.97 -9.71 -3.30
CA THR A 56 5.10 -11.19 -3.23
C THR A 56 3.95 -11.85 -2.50
N LYS A 57 3.39 -11.18 -1.49
CA LYS A 57 2.29 -11.71 -0.68
C LYS A 57 1.27 -10.61 -0.39
N SER A 58 0.02 -11.04 -0.36
CA SER A 58 -1.09 -10.25 0.20
C SER A 58 -1.76 -11.07 1.30
N TYR A 59 -2.33 -10.40 2.27
CA TYR A 59 -3.16 -11.00 3.30
C TYR A 59 -4.29 -10.06 3.65
N SER A 60 -5.50 -10.55 3.63
CA SER A 60 -6.72 -9.79 3.91
C SER A 60 -7.81 -10.71 4.49
N ILE A 61 -8.86 -10.12 5.02
CA ILE A 61 -10.02 -10.88 5.50
C ILE A 61 -10.67 -11.71 4.38
N VAL A 62 -10.57 -11.27 3.13
CA VAL A 62 -11.07 -11.99 1.95
C VAL A 62 -10.43 -13.37 1.82
N ASP A 63 -9.11 -13.46 2.04
CA ASP A 63 -8.39 -14.73 1.96
C ASP A 63 -8.90 -15.73 3.01
N VAL A 64 -9.26 -15.24 4.20
CA VAL A 64 -9.81 -16.04 5.29
C VAL A 64 -11.21 -16.52 4.96
N ILE A 65 -12.12 -15.59 4.56
CA ILE A 65 -13.51 -15.90 4.23
C ILE A 65 -13.58 -16.94 3.11
N LYS A 66 -12.80 -16.79 2.05
CA LYS A 66 -12.76 -17.74 0.92
C LYS A 66 -12.31 -19.13 1.36
N LYS A 67 -11.29 -19.23 2.20
CA LYS A 67 -10.85 -20.52 2.75
C LYS A 67 -11.90 -21.16 3.65
N MET A 68 -12.59 -20.37 4.45
CA MET A 68 -13.67 -20.86 5.30
C MET A 68 -14.82 -21.36 4.45
N HIS A 69 -15.22 -20.61 3.39
CA HIS A 69 -16.29 -21.03 2.49
C HIS A 69 -15.97 -22.36 1.83
N SER A 70 -14.78 -22.54 1.29
CA SER A 70 -14.34 -23.84 0.77
C SER A 70 -14.32 -24.91 1.85
N GLY A 71 -13.77 -24.63 3.04
CA GLY A 71 -13.63 -25.59 4.14
C GLY A 71 -14.97 -26.12 4.64
N PHE A 72 -15.95 -25.26 4.85
CA PHE A 72 -17.31 -25.65 5.27
C PHE A 72 -18.10 -26.40 4.18
N ASN A 73 -17.69 -26.27 2.93
CA ASN A 73 -18.25 -27.00 1.79
C ASN A 73 -17.40 -28.22 1.36
N GLY A 74 -16.79 -28.89 2.32
CA GLY A 74 -16.06 -30.14 2.09
C GLY A 74 -14.67 -29.98 1.51
N GLY A 75 -14.11 -28.77 1.50
CA GLY A 75 -12.77 -28.48 0.96
C GLY A 75 -12.73 -28.40 -0.55
N ASP A 76 -13.86 -28.14 -1.22
CA ASP A 76 -13.91 -27.98 -2.67
C ASP A 76 -13.18 -26.69 -3.10
N PRO A 77 -12.09 -26.80 -3.89
CA PRO A 77 -11.36 -25.62 -4.37
C PRO A 77 -12.18 -24.67 -5.25
N ASN A 78 -13.25 -25.18 -5.90
CA ASN A 78 -14.13 -24.34 -6.73
C ASN A 78 -14.99 -23.39 -5.87
N LEU A 79 -15.12 -23.69 -4.58
CA LEU A 79 -15.84 -22.89 -3.59
C LEU A 79 -14.89 -21.98 -2.77
N GLU A 80 -13.61 -21.83 -3.16
CA GLU A 80 -12.72 -20.82 -2.60
C GLU A 80 -13.04 -19.45 -3.23
N VAL A 81 -14.25 -18.97 -3.01
CA VAL A 81 -14.83 -17.73 -3.53
C VAL A 81 -15.48 -16.93 -2.39
N ILE A 82 -15.71 -15.64 -2.62
CA ILE A 82 -16.47 -14.79 -1.69
C ILE A 82 -17.94 -15.22 -1.76
N PRO A 83 -18.60 -15.57 -0.63
CA PRO A 83 -20.04 -15.82 -0.60
C PRO A 83 -20.82 -14.56 -0.98
N GLU A 84 -21.97 -14.74 -1.65
CA GLU A 84 -22.86 -13.64 -2.01
C GLU A 84 -23.76 -13.19 -0.84
N ASP A 85 -23.86 -14.00 0.20
CA ASP A 85 -24.76 -13.79 1.34
C ASP A 85 -23.96 -13.21 2.54
N ARG A 86 -24.32 -11.97 2.92
CA ARG A 86 -23.76 -11.27 4.07
C ARG A 86 -23.92 -12.03 5.38
N ASP A 87 -25.10 -12.64 5.59
CA ASP A 87 -25.38 -13.36 6.85
C ASP A 87 -24.54 -14.64 6.93
N LEU A 88 -24.26 -15.28 5.82
CA LEU A 88 -23.35 -16.42 5.76
C LEU A 88 -21.91 -16.02 6.11
N ILE A 89 -21.45 -14.87 5.61
CA ILE A 89 -20.12 -14.34 5.93
C ILE A 89 -20.02 -14.05 7.43
N SER A 90 -21.02 -13.37 8.00
CA SER A 90 -21.09 -13.09 9.44
C SER A 90 -21.07 -14.38 10.28
N GLN A 91 -21.79 -15.42 9.85
CA GLN A 91 -21.80 -16.73 10.53
C GLN A 91 -20.42 -17.40 10.48
N TYR A 92 -19.69 -17.32 9.36
CA TYR A 92 -18.34 -17.84 9.28
C TYR A 92 -17.41 -17.12 10.26
N MET A 93 -17.48 -15.81 10.33
CA MET A 93 -16.66 -15.03 11.23
C MET A 93 -16.96 -15.35 12.69
N PHE A 94 -18.25 -15.48 13.03
CA PHE A 94 -18.69 -15.91 14.38
C PHE A 94 -18.18 -17.31 14.72
N LEU A 95 -18.29 -18.28 13.81
CA LEU A 95 -17.78 -19.64 14.04
C LEU A 95 -16.27 -19.66 14.23
N TYR A 96 -15.54 -18.82 13.49
CA TYR A 96 -14.11 -18.73 13.63
C TYR A 96 -13.71 -18.06 14.98
N SER A 97 -14.43 -17.05 15.42
CA SER A 97 -14.17 -16.38 16.71
C SER A 97 -14.29 -17.34 17.89
N ILE A 98 -15.19 -18.31 17.81
CA ILE A 98 -15.40 -19.33 18.84
C ILE A 98 -14.35 -20.46 18.76
N ALA A 99 -13.90 -20.80 17.55
CA ALA A 99 -13.06 -21.97 17.30
C ALA A 99 -11.55 -21.65 17.33
N GLY A 100 -11.17 -20.39 17.15
CA GLY A 100 -9.80 -19.94 17.01
C GLY A 100 -9.26 -19.19 18.23
N ASP A 101 -7.94 -19.08 18.34
CA ASP A 101 -7.30 -18.02 19.13
C ASP A 101 -7.56 -16.71 18.39
N GLY A 102 -8.43 -15.85 18.93
CA GLY A 102 -8.86 -14.59 18.31
C GLY A 102 -7.74 -13.63 17.88
N ASP A 103 -6.54 -13.84 18.41
CA ASP A 103 -5.33 -13.03 18.16
C ASP A 103 -4.95 -12.92 16.67
N GLU A 104 -5.37 -13.87 15.78
CA GLU A 104 -5.07 -13.79 14.35
C GLU A 104 -5.88 -12.71 13.63
N PHE A 105 -7.06 -12.33 14.16
CA PHE A 105 -7.90 -11.29 13.59
C PHE A 105 -7.58 -9.88 14.05
N ASP A 106 -6.98 -9.73 15.22
CA ASP A 106 -6.55 -8.42 15.76
C ASP A 106 -5.63 -7.65 14.78
N VAL A 107 -5.02 -8.40 13.85
CA VAL A 107 -4.19 -7.84 12.78
C VAL A 107 -5.03 -7.40 11.58
N LEU A 108 -6.23 -7.92 11.37
CA LEU A 108 -7.04 -7.68 10.16
C LEU A 108 -8.29 -6.87 10.43
N LEU A 109 -8.88 -6.98 11.60
CA LEU A 109 -10.17 -6.37 11.96
C LEU A 109 -10.02 -5.53 13.21
N ASP A 110 -10.80 -4.46 13.31
CA ASP A 110 -10.93 -3.66 14.54
C ASP A 110 -11.82 -4.34 15.59
N ASP A 111 -12.82 -5.07 15.16
CA ASP A 111 -13.70 -5.91 15.99
C ASP A 111 -14.08 -7.16 15.22
N ILE A 112 -14.29 -8.28 15.90
CA ILE A 112 -14.62 -9.55 15.24
C ILE A 112 -16.13 -9.78 15.10
N GLU A 113 -16.92 -9.17 16.00
CA GLU A 113 -18.37 -9.35 16.04
C GLU A 113 -19.10 -8.34 15.15
N ASP A 114 -18.58 -7.09 15.12
CA ASP A 114 -19.15 -5.99 14.33
C ASP A 114 -18.02 -5.14 13.72
N PRO A 115 -17.26 -5.69 12.75
CA PRO A 115 -16.12 -5.01 12.18
C PRO A 115 -16.55 -3.84 11.30
N SER A 116 -16.04 -2.67 11.64
CA SER A 116 -16.21 -1.44 10.85
C SER A 116 -14.97 -1.11 10.02
N HIS A 117 -13.83 -1.72 10.35
CA HIS A 117 -12.57 -1.53 9.63
C HIS A 117 -11.86 -2.87 9.41
N THR A 118 -11.26 -2.97 8.25
CA THR A 118 -10.32 -4.07 7.95
C THR A 118 -9.06 -3.52 7.28
N GLN A 119 -7.98 -4.29 7.30
CA GLN A 119 -6.78 -3.91 6.57
C GLN A 119 -6.34 -4.98 5.59
N ILE A 120 -5.83 -4.52 4.45
CA ILE A 120 -5.12 -5.32 3.47
C ILE A 120 -3.62 -5.17 3.74
N LEU A 121 -2.92 -6.27 3.91
CA LEU A 121 -1.47 -6.30 4.11
C LEU A 121 -0.78 -6.77 2.84
N LEU A 122 0.00 -5.90 2.21
CA LEU A 122 0.80 -6.22 1.03
C LEU A 122 2.27 -6.28 1.43
N ARG A 123 2.93 -7.42 1.22
CA ARG A 123 4.36 -7.56 1.44
C ARG A 123 5.14 -7.46 0.15
N MET A 124 6.20 -6.67 0.19
CA MET A 124 7.05 -6.37 -0.95
C MET A 124 8.50 -6.74 -0.65
N GLU A 125 9.21 -7.18 -1.69
CA GLU A 125 10.66 -7.31 -1.63
C GLU A 125 11.33 -5.96 -1.37
N GLU A 126 12.63 -5.98 -1.04
CA GLU A 126 13.42 -4.76 -0.87
C GLU A 126 13.54 -4.03 -2.21
N VAL A 127 12.96 -2.84 -2.30
CA VAL A 127 12.96 -2.00 -3.49
C VAL A 127 13.41 -0.58 -3.19
N ARG A 128 13.65 0.19 -4.26
CA ARG A 128 13.97 1.61 -4.14
C ARG A 128 12.77 2.38 -3.62
N THR A 129 13.01 3.42 -2.85
CA THR A 129 11.95 4.29 -2.31
C THR A 129 11.11 4.92 -3.42
N SER A 130 11.70 5.23 -4.58
CA SER A 130 10.96 5.70 -5.75
C SER A 130 9.92 4.68 -6.25
N THR A 131 10.28 3.40 -6.29
CA THR A 131 9.35 2.34 -6.69
C THR A 131 8.21 2.18 -5.68
N ILE A 132 8.49 2.36 -4.38
CA ILE A 132 7.44 2.38 -3.35
C ILE A 132 6.49 3.56 -3.59
N ALA A 133 7.03 4.75 -3.89
CA ALA A 133 6.23 5.93 -4.20
C ALA A 133 5.34 5.70 -5.42
N ASP A 134 5.86 5.09 -6.49
CA ASP A 134 5.09 4.77 -7.70
C ASP A 134 3.93 3.80 -7.40
N ILE A 135 4.16 2.79 -6.53
CA ILE A 135 3.12 1.83 -6.13
C ILE A 135 2.05 2.53 -5.29
N VAL A 136 2.46 3.36 -4.34
CA VAL A 136 1.54 4.13 -3.49
C VAL A 136 0.67 5.03 -4.34
N ASP A 137 1.27 5.80 -5.26
CA ASP A 137 0.56 6.72 -6.15
C ASP A 137 -0.43 6.00 -7.08
N ASP A 138 -0.03 4.88 -7.64
CA ASP A 138 -0.89 4.08 -8.51
C ASP A 138 -2.05 3.45 -7.73
N THR A 139 -1.77 2.94 -6.53
CA THR A 139 -2.80 2.36 -5.67
C THR A 139 -3.82 3.41 -5.23
N GLU A 140 -3.36 4.62 -4.84
CA GLU A 140 -4.25 5.75 -4.53
C GLU A 140 -5.12 6.14 -5.73
N GLN A 141 -4.54 6.24 -6.93
CA GLN A 141 -5.29 6.56 -8.14
C GLN A 141 -6.31 5.48 -8.48
N PHE A 142 -5.96 4.21 -8.31
CA PHE A 142 -6.89 3.10 -8.54
C PHE A 142 -8.07 3.11 -7.56
N ILE A 143 -7.81 3.37 -6.27
CA ILE A 143 -8.84 3.51 -5.23
C ILE A 143 -9.78 4.67 -5.59
N GLN A 144 -9.25 5.84 -5.91
CA GLN A 144 -10.05 7.02 -6.26
C GLN A 144 -10.90 6.80 -7.51
N ALA A 145 -10.38 6.06 -8.49
CA ALA A 145 -11.09 5.82 -9.73
C ALA A 145 -12.22 4.77 -9.63
N ASN A 146 -12.12 3.83 -8.67
CA ASN A 146 -13.01 2.67 -8.64
C ASN A 146 -13.86 2.56 -7.37
N PHE A 147 -13.44 3.14 -6.22
CA PHE A 147 -14.05 2.88 -4.91
C PHE A 147 -14.41 4.12 -4.10
N TYR A 148 -14.26 5.32 -4.67
CA TYR A 148 -14.40 6.59 -3.95
C TYR A 148 -15.72 6.73 -3.18
N ASP A 149 -16.82 6.24 -3.76
CA ASP A 149 -18.17 6.35 -3.18
C ASP A 149 -18.62 5.08 -2.44
N ASP A 150 -17.97 3.94 -2.67
CA ASP A 150 -18.46 2.64 -2.20
C ASP A 150 -17.79 2.15 -0.90
N ALA A 151 -16.51 2.41 -0.74
CA ALA A 151 -15.74 2.03 0.45
C ALA A 151 -14.52 2.94 0.60
N PRO A 152 -14.45 3.77 1.65
CA PRO A 152 -13.25 4.55 1.95
C PRO A 152 -12.07 3.61 2.17
N MET A 153 -11.01 3.81 1.37
CA MET A 153 -9.77 3.05 1.47
C MET A 153 -8.59 4.01 1.59
N GLU A 154 -7.78 3.84 2.61
CA GLU A 154 -6.63 4.70 2.88
C GLU A 154 -5.34 3.89 2.98
N LEU A 155 -4.30 4.36 2.27
CA LEU A 155 -2.98 3.76 2.37
C LEU A 155 -2.29 4.19 3.66
N THR A 156 -1.74 3.21 4.37
CA THR A 156 -1.08 3.40 5.66
C THR A 156 0.16 2.51 5.80
N GLY A 157 0.82 2.60 6.95
CA GLY A 157 2.00 1.81 7.24
C GLY A 157 3.30 2.41 6.72
N GLY A 158 4.40 1.68 6.94
CA GLY A 158 5.75 2.18 6.67
C GLY A 158 6.02 2.49 5.20
N ALA A 159 5.47 1.72 4.28
CA ALA A 159 5.66 1.95 2.84
C ALA A 159 4.94 3.21 2.37
N ALA A 160 3.69 3.44 2.81
CA ALA A 160 2.94 4.66 2.50
C ALA A 160 3.69 5.90 3.02
N LEU A 161 4.16 5.86 4.27
CA LEU A 161 4.96 6.94 4.86
C LEU A 161 6.23 7.21 4.04
N LEU A 162 6.97 6.18 3.64
CA LEU A 162 8.17 6.32 2.80
C LEU A 162 7.86 6.94 1.44
N GLY A 163 6.74 6.56 0.81
CA GLY A 163 6.26 7.15 -0.44
C GLY A 163 6.01 8.65 -0.30
N VAL A 164 5.22 9.04 0.71
CA VAL A 164 4.91 10.46 0.98
C VAL A 164 6.17 11.26 1.30
N LEU A 165 7.04 10.76 2.18
CA LEU A 165 8.29 11.44 2.54
C LEU A 165 9.20 11.61 1.34
N SER A 166 9.31 10.60 0.47
CA SER A 166 10.11 10.68 -0.76
C SER A 166 9.63 11.81 -1.67
N ARG A 167 8.31 11.92 -1.89
CA ARG A 167 7.72 13.02 -2.67
C ARG A 167 7.98 14.39 -2.06
N MET A 168 7.78 14.52 -0.75
CA MET A 168 8.03 15.79 -0.05
C MET A 168 9.48 16.24 -0.16
N ILE A 169 10.43 15.31 -0.01
CA ILE A 169 11.86 15.60 -0.13
C ILE A 169 12.21 16.04 -1.55
N VAL A 170 11.78 15.27 -2.57
CA VAL A 170 12.08 15.58 -3.97
C VAL A 170 11.49 16.92 -4.38
N ASN A 171 10.23 17.18 -4.07
CA ASN A 171 9.57 18.44 -4.40
C ASN A 171 10.19 19.62 -3.66
N GLY A 172 10.53 19.44 -2.38
CA GLY A 172 11.23 20.47 -1.60
C GLY A 172 12.61 20.81 -2.14
N GLN A 173 13.38 19.79 -2.56
CA GLN A 173 14.69 19.98 -3.18
C GLN A 173 14.60 20.68 -4.53
N LEU A 174 13.64 20.30 -5.39
CA LEU A 174 13.42 20.96 -6.68
C LEU A 174 13.04 22.42 -6.51
N LEU A 175 12.13 22.73 -5.60
CA LEU A 175 11.74 24.12 -5.30
C LEU A 175 12.93 24.93 -4.78
N SER A 176 13.71 24.39 -3.85
CA SER A 176 14.89 25.04 -3.31
C SER A 176 15.95 25.32 -4.40
N LEU A 177 16.16 24.36 -5.30
CA LEU A 177 17.06 24.51 -6.43
C LEU A 177 16.59 25.63 -7.38
N LEU A 178 15.30 25.64 -7.74
CA LEU A 178 14.72 26.68 -8.59
C LEU A 178 14.88 28.08 -7.98
N VAL A 179 14.57 28.23 -6.68
CA VAL A 179 14.73 29.49 -5.96
C VAL A 179 16.20 29.91 -5.93
N SER A 180 17.13 29.00 -5.68
CA SER A 180 18.56 29.28 -5.67
C SER A 180 19.07 29.76 -7.04
N VAL A 181 18.66 29.06 -8.10
CA VAL A 181 19.01 29.45 -9.49
C VAL A 181 18.45 30.83 -9.81
N LEU A 182 17.19 31.11 -9.42
CA LEU A 182 16.57 32.41 -9.62
C LEU A 182 17.34 33.55 -8.90
N ILE A 183 17.72 33.33 -7.65
CA ILE A 183 18.49 34.31 -6.87
C ILE A 183 19.83 34.55 -7.51
N ILE A 184 20.57 33.51 -7.92
CA ILE A 184 21.84 33.62 -8.60
C ILE A 184 21.68 34.41 -9.91
N PHE A 185 20.63 34.07 -10.69
CA PHE A 185 20.32 34.79 -11.93
C PHE A 185 20.11 36.29 -11.69
N ILE A 186 19.33 36.67 -10.68
CA ILE A 186 19.05 38.06 -10.35
C ILE A 186 20.35 38.79 -9.96
N ILE A 187 21.18 38.18 -9.12
CA ILE A 187 22.46 38.75 -8.70
C ILE A 187 23.39 38.98 -9.90
N MET A 188 23.51 37.98 -10.76
CA MET A 188 24.37 38.07 -11.95
C MET A 188 23.83 39.07 -12.98
N ALA A 189 22.52 39.16 -13.18
CA ALA A 189 21.91 40.18 -14.03
C ALA A 189 22.20 41.61 -13.56
N ILE A 190 22.20 41.84 -12.25
CA ILE A 190 22.54 43.12 -11.64
C ILE A 190 24.04 43.41 -11.83
N VAL A 191 24.92 42.45 -11.53
CA VAL A 191 26.40 42.62 -11.65
C VAL A 191 26.79 42.91 -13.09
N PHE A 192 26.25 42.17 -14.07
CA PHE A 192 26.57 42.38 -15.48
C PHE A 192 25.74 43.51 -16.13
N ARG A 193 24.81 44.10 -15.41
CA ARG A 193 23.83 45.07 -15.95
C ARG A 193 23.17 44.62 -17.26
N SER A 194 22.99 43.31 -17.41
CA SER A 194 22.47 42.67 -18.61
C SER A 194 21.76 41.38 -18.26
N PHE A 195 20.48 41.25 -18.65
CA PHE A 195 19.70 40.01 -18.48
C PHE A 195 20.31 38.83 -19.23
N VAL A 196 20.84 39.09 -20.44
CA VAL A 196 21.47 38.07 -21.30
C VAL A 196 22.75 37.58 -20.65
N GLY A 197 23.58 38.52 -20.12
CA GLY A 197 24.82 38.20 -19.39
C GLY A 197 24.52 37.40 -18.12
N GLY A 198 23.48 37.75 -17.37
CA GLY A 198 23.01 37.01 -16.20
C GLY A 198 22.58 35.59 -16.54
N LEU A 199 21.85 35.39 -17.63
CA LEU A 199 21.37 34.07 -18.08
C LEU A 199 22.56 33.16 -18.43
N PHE A 200 23.50 33.62 -19.24
CA PHE A 200 24.68 32.83 -19.62
C PHE A 200 25.58 32.50 -18.44
N ALA A 201 25.65 33.39 -17.43
CA ALA A 201 26.47 33.17 -16.23
C ALA A 201 25.80 32.20 -15.23
N THR A 202 24.51 31.94 -15.36
CA THR A 202 23.75 31.05 -14.47
C THR A 202 23.64 29.62 -15.03
N LEU A 203 23.84 29.46 -16.34
CA LEU A 203 23.90 28.15 -16.98
C LEU A 203 25.28 27.53 -16.75
N PRO A 204 25.37 26.29 -16.18
CA PRO A 204 26.61 25.57 -15.97
C PRO A 204 27.28 25.14 -17.28
#